data_8ea5e4b18785574199d2365f45d5c768
#
_entry.id   8ea5e4b18785574199d2365f45d5c768
#
_cell.length_a   1.000
_cell.length_b   1.000
_cell.length_c   1.000
_cell.angle_alpha   90.00
_cell.angle_beta   90.00
_cell.angle_gamma   90.00
#
_symmetry.space_group_name_H-M   'P 1'
#
loop_
_entity.id
_entity.type
_entity.pdbx_description
1 polymer ?
#
loop_
_entity_poly.entity_id
_entity_poly.type
_entity_poly.pdbx_seq_one_letter_code
_entity_poly.pdbx_strand_id
1 'polypeptide(L)'
;MREPGQVFDACHASLIQCLLTVSEYCPELPANTPPLHRIRNLVQVLISSAPAQDGPPVIDLSVTHAITILSTSRELLAALIESGSEAEGAGRISEEMRQALSETMADLKNRLGAALRKKQAHRVRGLYVIIDPEVTNGRDPLDIAKAAINGGAKMLQLRDKLRDKGEILPLAIELQKLCLASDADLIINDHADLAAAVGSAGLHVGQTDLPVAQARSVLSSRQVIGRSNHEMEELTQSQEMGADHLAFGAIYATGTKGVGRPPQGPDRLRLAK
;
A
#
# COMPACT_ATOMS: atom_id res chain seq x y z
N MET A 1 6.94 -22.04 32.35
CA MET A 1 7.16 -20.74 31.65
C MET A 1 8.62 -20.73 31.23
N ARG A 2 8.94 -20.28 30.01
CA ARG A 2 10.33 -20.11 29.55
C ARG A 2 10.93 -18.89 30.26
N GLU A 3 12.22 -18.94 30.57
CA GLU A 3 12.91 -17.79 31.16
C GLU A 3 12.94 -16.62 30.13
N PRO A 4 12.91 -15.34 30.60
CA PRO A 4 12.92 -14.18 29.69
C PRO A 4 14.07 -14.20 28.68
N GLY A 5 15.27 -14.66 29.07
CA GLY A 5 16.40 -14.81 28.16
C GLY A 5 16.15 -15.79 27.00
N GLN A 6 15.48 -16.92 27.25
CA GLN A 6 15.17 -17.90 26.21
C GLN A 6 14.17 -17.37 25.18
N VAL A 7 13.26 -16.49 25.61
CA VAL A 7 12.30 -15.83 24.68
C VAL A 7 13.02 -14.83 23.79
N PHE A 8 13.92 -14.04 24.36
CA PHE A 8 14.76 -13.10 23.61
C PHE A 8 15.59 -13.80 22.54
N ASP A 9 16.30 -14.86 22.90
CA ASP A 9 17.15 -15.63 21.97
C ASP A 9 16.33 -16.23 20.82
N ALA A 10 15.14 -16.74 21.12
CA ALA A 10 14.25 -17.30 20.10
C ALA A 10 13.73 -16.22 19.12
N CYS A 11 13.35 -15.05 19.64
CA CYS A 11 12.92 -13.92 18.79
C CYS A 11 14.07 -13.38 17.95
N HIS A 12 15.27 -13.27 18.51
CA HIS A 12 16.47 -12.82 17.79
C HIS A 12 16.84 -13.78 16.65
N ALA A 13 16.85 -15.09 16.92
CA ALA A 13 17.08 -16.11 15.92
C ALA A 13 16.02 -16.05 14.78
N SER A 14 14.75 -15.89 15.14
CA SER A 14 13.65 -15.77 14.18
C SER A 14 13.79 -14.52 13.32
N LEU A 15 14.20 -13.39 13.89
CA LEU A 15 14.46 -12.15 13.14
C LEU A 15 15.58 -12.36 12.12
N ILE A 16 16.70 -12.94 12.53
CA ILE A 16 17.82 -13.23 11.62
C ILE A 16 17.36 -14.12 10.47
N GLN A 17 16.63 -15.21 10.77
CA GLN A 17 16.13 -16.13 9.75
C GLN A 17 15.18 -15.45 8.75
N CYS A 18 14.27 -14.62 9.22
CA CYS A 18 13.38 -13.84 8.37
C CYS A 18 14.14 -12.89 7.43
N LEU A 19 15.12 -12.16 7.97
CA LEU A 19 15.92 -11.20 7.19
C LEU A 19 16.84 -11.90 6.18
N LEU A 20 17.44 -13.04 6.53
CA LEU A 20 18.21 -13.88 5.60
C LEU A 20 17.32 -14.34 4.46
N THR A 21 16.16 -14.90 4.77
CA THR A 21 15.21 -15.39 3.75
C THR A 21 14.87 -14.30 2.74
N VAL A 22 14.55 -13.08 3.21
CA VAL A 22 14.24 -11.96 2.32
C VAL A 22 15.46 -11.50 1.54
N SER A 23 16.66 -11.46 2.15
CA SER A 23 17.86 -10.97 1.50
C SER A 23 18.37 -11.86 0.39
N GLU A 24 18.12 -13.17 0.49
CA GLU A 24 18.59 -14.17 -0.48
C GLU A 24 17.54 -14.50 -1.54
N TYR A 25 16.27 -14.53 -1.15
CA TYR A 25 15.18 -15.02 -2.00
C TYR A 25 14.16 -13.92 -2.36
N CYS A 26 14.53 -12.64 -2.25
CA CYS A 26 13.61 -11.54 -2.55
C CYS A 26 13.23 -11.52 -4.05
N PRO A 27 11.95 -11.72 -4.41
CA PRO A 27 11.51 -11.74 -5.79
C PRO A 27 11.45 -10.34 -6.40
N GLU A 28 11.54 -10.28 -7.73
CA GLU A 28 11.32 -9.07 -8.54
C GLU A 28 12.26 -7.87 -8.26
N LEU A 29 13.24 -8.02 -7.37
CA LEU A 29 14.30 -7.04 -7.17
C LEU A 29 15.66 -7.60 -7.60
N PRO A 30 16.47 -6.85 -8.34
CA PRO A 30 17.83 -7.28 -8.65
C PRO A 30 18.64 -7.54 -7.36
N ALA A 31 19.47 -8.58 -7.38
CA ALA A 31 20.25 -8.99 -6.20
C ALA A 31 21.20 -7.88 -5.66
N ASN A 32 21.57 -6.93 -6.50
CA ASN A 32 22.39 -5.76 -6.14
C ASN A 32 21.57 -4.53 -5.71
N THR A 33 20.25 -4.67 -5.52
CA THR A 33 19.41 -3.58 -5.00
C THR A 33 19.94 -3.10 -3.66
N PRO A 34 20.21 -1.78 -3.48
CA PRO A 34 20.86 -1.27 -2.26
C PRO A 34 20.24 -1.72 -0.94
N PRO A 35 18.91 -1.76 -0.75
CA PRO A 35 18.34 -2.27 0.49
C PRO A 35 18.62 -3.74 0.76
N LEU A 36 18.66 -4.60 -0.27
CA LEU A 36 19.00 -6.03 -0.08
C LEU A 36 20.46 -6.19 0.35
N HIS A 37 21.37 -5.45 -0.27
CA HIS A 37 22.76 -5.45 0.14
C HIS A 37 22.94 -4.94 1.57
N ARG A 38 22.23 -3.88 1.93
CA ARG A 38 22.26 -3.33 3.30
C ARG A 38 21.73 -4.34 4.33
N ILE A 39 20.62 -5.04 4.06
CA ILE A 39 20.10 -6.09 4.95
C ILE A 39 21.13 -7.22 5.11
N ARG A 40 21.76 -7.70 4.03
CA ARG A 40 22.79 -8.73 4.14
C ARG A 40 23.92 -8.33 5.08
N ASN A 41 24.43 -7.12 4.94
CA ASN A 41 25.49 -6.60 5.81
C ASN A 41 25.02 -6.50 7.28
N LEU A 42 23.83 -5.99 7.52
CA LEU A 42 23.28 -5.87 8.87
C LEU A 42 23.06 -7.24 9.51
N VAL A 43 22.55 -8.22 8.74
CA VAL A 43 22.37 -9.60 9.23
C VAL A 43 23.69 -10.29 9.53
N GLN A 44 24.75 -10.06 8.76
CA GLN A 44 26.08 -10.58 9.08
C GLN A 44 26.59 -10.07 10.43
N VAL A 45 26.34 -8.82 10.77
CA VAL A 45 26.67 -8.27 12.10
C VAL A 45 25.85 -8.94 13.20
N LEU A 46 24.55 -9.17 12.97
CA LEU A 46 23.67 -9.87 13.92
C LEU A 46 24.13 -11.32 14.14
N ILE A 47 24.48 -12.05 13.07
CA ILE A 47 24.95 -13.43 13.14
C ILE A 47 26.26 -13.52 13.93
N SER A 48 27.16 -12.55 13.77
CA SER A 48 28.43 -12.55 14.50
C SER A 48 28.26 -12.45 16.02
N SER A 49 27.09 -12.02 16.48
CA SER A 49 26.73 -11.94 17.91
C SER A 49 25.80 -13.06 18.38
N ALA A 50 25.42 -13.99 17.50
CA ALA A 50 24.48 -15.08 17.78
C ALA A 50 25.14 -16.48 17.75
N PRO A 51 24.60 -17.49 18.45
CA PRO A 51 25.06 -18.86 18.30
C PRO A 51 24.81 -19.38 16.87
N ALA A 52 25.70 -20.26 16.39
CA ALA A 52 25.68 -20.83 15.04
C ALA A 52 24.32 -21.49 14.72
N GLN A 53 23.75 -21.12 13.58
CA GLN A 53 22.51 -21.71 13.07
C GLN A 53 22.72 -22.30 11.65
N ASP A 54 21.93 -23.30 11.31
CA ASP A 54 21.87 -23.83 9.95
C ASP A 54 21.31 -22.75 9.00
N GLY A 55 21.82 -22.72 7.76
CA GLY A 55 21.39 -21.75 6.74
C GLY A 55 19.90 -21.89 6.40
N PRO A 56 19.30 -20.82 5.83
CA PRO A 56 17.88 -20.81 5.50
C PRO A 56 17.54 -21.87 4.43
N PRO A 57 16.35 -22.50 4.50
CA PRO A 57 15.89 -23.40 3.49
C PRO A 57 15.70 -22.68 2.15
N VAL A 58 15.94 -23.37 1.04
CA VAL A 58 15.65 -22.86 -0.31
C VAL A 58 14.12 -22.73 -0.45
N ILE A 59 13.61 -21.52 -0.58
CA ILE A 59 12.18 -21.21 -0.68
C ILE A 59 11.94 -20.38 -1.95
N ASP A 60 10.97 -20.78 -2.76
CA ASP A 60 10.43 -19.90 -3.81
C ASP A 60 9.52 -18.85 -3.16
N LEU A 61 10.06 -17.64 -2.99
CA LEU A 61 9.43 -16.59 -2.21
C LEU A 61 8.64 -15.64 -3.12
N SER A 62 7.31 -15.67 -3.03
CA SER A 62 6.48 -14.67 -3.73
C SER A 62 6.66 -13.26 -3.11
N VAL A 63 6.41 -12.20 -3.90
CA VAL A 63 6.43 -10.80 -3.42
C VAL A 63 5.55 -10.61 -2.18
N THR A 64 4.39 -11.26 -2.17
CA THR A 64 3.46 -11.21 -1.02
C THR A 64 4.07 -11.83 0.23
N HIS A 65 4.70 -13.00 0.09
CA HIS A 65 5.36 -13.66 1.21
C HIS A 65 6.53 -12.81 1.73
N ALA A 66 7.34 -12.22 0.83
CA ALA A 66 8.42 -11.31 1.23
C ALA A 66 7.91 -10.11 2.05
N ILE A 67 6.80 -9.48 1.63
CA ILE A 67 6.18 -8.37 2.37
C ILE A 67 5.67 -8.84 3.75
N THR A 68 5.09 -10.04 3.83
CA THR A 68 4.63 -10.62 5.09
C THR A 68 5.81 -10.87 6.03
N ILE A 69 6.89 -11.49 5.53
CA ILE A 69 8.10 -11.73 6.31
C ILE A 69 8.70 -10.43 6.84
N LEU A 70 8.80 -9.38 5.99
CA LEU A 70 9.29 -8.06 6.43
C LEU A 70 8.40 -7.44 7.50
N SER A 71 7.08 -7.63 7.42
CA SER A 71 6.16 -7.14 8.44
C SER A 71 6.35 -7.89 9.76
N THR A 72 6.47 -9.23 9.72
CA THR A 72 6.79 -10.07 10.89
C THR A 72 8.16 -9.71 11.48
N SER A 73 9.17 -9.46 10.65
CA SER A 73 10.50 -9.03 11.10
C SER A 73 10.44 -7.72 11.90
N ARG A 74 9.57 -6.81 11.48
CA ARG A 74 9.36 -5.53 12.18
C ARG A 74 8.70 -5.71 13.53
N GLU A 75 7.70 -6.61 13.64
CA GLU A 75 7.08 -6.97 14.92
C GLU A 75 8.08 -7.67 15.87
N LEU A 76 8.90 -8.59 15.35
CA LEU A 76 9.96 -9.24 16.13
C LEU A 76 10.99 -8.24 16.61
N LEU A 77 11.39 -7.28 15.77
CA LEU A 77 12.32 -6.22 16.17
C LEU A 77 11.72 -5.35 17.28
N ALA A 78 10.44 -5.00 17.20
CA ALA A 78 9.75 -4.24 18.24
C ALA A 78 9.68 -5.01 19.56
N ALA A 79 9.33 -6.31 19.52
CA ALA A 79 9.28 -7.17 20.70
C ALA A 79 10.65 -7.33 21.38
N LEU A 80 11.74 -7.40 20.59
CA LEU A 80 13.11 -7.44 21.13
C LEU A 80 13.50 -6.15 21.86
N ILE A 81 12.95 -5.02 21.43
CA ILE A 81 13.16 -3.72 22.09
C ILE A 81 12.48 -3.69 23.47
N GLU A 82 11.20 -4.11 23.50
CA GLU A 82 10.41 -4.13 24.74
C GLU A 82 11.01 -5.09 25.79
N SER A 83 11.43 -6.29 25.34
CA SER A 83 12.03 -7.29 26.25
C SER A 83 13.48 -6.99 26.66
N GLY A 84 14.22 -6.25 25.83
CA GLY A 84 15.65 -5.92 26.09
C GLY A 84 15.87 -4.77 27.06
N SER A 85 14.83 -4.07 27.51
CA SER A 85 14.94 -2.98 28.50
C SER A 85 15.31 -3.51 29.91
N GLU A 86 15.08 -4.82 30.16
CA GLU A 86 15.31 -5.44 31.47
C GLU A 86 16.52 -6.42 31.51
N ALA A 87 17.14 -6.74 30.37
CA ALA A 87 18.24 -7.70 30.30
C ALA A 87 19.61 -7.00 30.27
N GLU A 88 20.39 -7.12 31.35
CA GLU A 88 21.82 -6.82 31.36
C GLU A 88 22.59 -7.98 30.71
N GLY A 89 23.20 -7.78 29.52
CA GLY A 89 24.03 -8.80 28.90
C GLY A 89 24.37 -8.60 27.42
N ALA A 90 25.37 -9.34 26.94
CA ALA A 90 25.82 -9.38 25.55
C ALA A 90 24.70 -9.91 24.63
N GLY A 91 24.26 -9.11 23.68
CA GLY A 91 23.25 -9.48 22.68
C GLY A 91 22.29 -8.35 22.33
N ARG A 92 22.40 -7.20 22.97
CA ARG A 92 21.55 -6.04 22.67
C ARG A 92 21.79 -5.55 21.23
N ILE A 93 20.70 -5.50 20.45
CA ILE A 93 20.71 -4.77 19.18
C ILE A 93 20.85 -3.28 19.53
N SER A 94 21.94 -2.65 19.08
CA SER A 94 22.16 -1.22 19.33
C SER A 94 21.05 -0.38 18.73
N GLU A 95 20.81 0.81 19.26
CA GLU A 95 19.83 1.75 18.72
C GLU A 95 20.09 2.05 17.24
N GLU A 96 21.36 2.26 16.87
CA GLU A 96 21.77 2.49 15.48
C GLU A 96 21.45 1.31 14.57
N MET A 97 21.70 0.08 15.02
CA MET A 97 21.38 -1.14 14.30
C MET A 97 19.86 -1.30 14.13
N ARG A 98 19.10 -1.04 15.17
CA ARG A 98 17.63 -1.06 15.17
C ARG A 98 17.05 -0.09 14.17
N GLN A 99 17.53 1.15 14.18
CA GLN A 99 17.11 2.18 13.24
C GLN A 99 17.48 1.77 11.80
N ALA A 100 18.69 1.32 11.57
CA ALA A 100 19.16 0.87 10.26
C ALA A 100 18.34 -0.29 9.71
N LEU A 101 17.97 -1.27 10.54
CA LEU A 101 17.09 -2.39 10.16
C LEU A 101 15.68 -1.89 9.83
N SER A 102 15.10 -1.06 10.69
CA SER A 102 13.75 -0.52 10.51
C SER A 102 13.63 0.26 9.20
N GLU A 103 14.55 1.17 8.94
CA GLU A 103 14.59 1.97 7.69
C GLU A 103 14.75 1.08 6.46
N THR A 104 15.66 0.09 6.53
CA THR A 104 15.94 -0.79 5.40
C THR A 104 14.77 -1.72 5.10
N MET A 105 14.11 -2.28 6.13
CA MET A 105 12.90 -3.07 5.97
C MET A 105 11.75 -2.25 5.40
N ALA A 106 11.60 -0.99 5.83
CA ALA A 106 10.59 -0.09 5.30
C ALA A 106 10.83 0.22 3.81
N ASP A 107 12.06 0.55 3.42
CA ASP A 107 12.42 0.80 2.00
C ASP A 107 12.17 -0.44 1.14
N LEU A 108 12.60 -1.62 1.60
CA LEU A 108 12.38 -2.88 0.88
C LEU A 108 10.89 -3.20 0.73
N LYS A 109 10.10 -3.05 1.80
CA LYS A 109 8.65 -3.23 1.77
C LYS A 109 7.98 -2.27 0.78
N ASN A 110 8.42 -1.01 0.74
CA ASN A 110 7.90 -0.01 -0.20
C ASN A 110 8.20 -0.38 -1.65
N ARG A 111 9.41 -0.85 -1.97
CA ARG A 111 9.81 -1.29 -3.32
C ARG A 111 9.02 -2.51 -3.77
N LEU A 112 8.88 -3.52 -2.91
CA LEU A 112 8.06 -4.70 -3.18
C LEU A 112 6.58 -4.34 -3.36
N GLY A 113 6.07 -3.47 -2.50
CA GLY A 113 4.72 -2.94 -2.62
C GLY A 113 4.51 -2.18 -3.94
N ALA A 114 5.49 -1.37 -4.37
CA ALA A 114 5.44 -0.68 -5.66
C ALA A 114 5.38 -1.66 -6.84
N ALA A 115 6.14 -2.77 -6.80
CA ALA A 115 6.09 -3.82 -7.82
C ALA A 115 4.70 -4.48 -7.91
N LEU A 116 4.06 -4.77 -6.75
CA LEU A 116 2.68 -5.27 -6.71
C LEU A 116 1.68 -4.26 -7.27
N ARG A 117 1.76 -3.02 -6.82
CA ARG A 117 0.84 -1.95 -7.24
C ARG A 117 0.99 -1.60 -8.71
N LYS A 118 2.19 -1.71 -9.28
CA LYS A 118 2.39 -1.54 -10.72
C LYS A 118 1.56 -2.53 -11.52
N LYS A 119 1.48 -3.79 -11.09
CA LYS A 119 0.59 -4.80 -11.71
C LYS A 119 -0.88 -4.43 -11.55
N GLN A 120 -1.28 -3.97 -10.38
CA GLN A 120 -2.66 -3.54 -10.10
C GLN A 120 -3.02 -2.26 -10.86
N ALA A 121 -2.12 -1.28 -10.96
CA ALA A 121 -2.34 -0.04 -11.69
C ALA A 121 -2.57 -0.27 -13.19
N HIS A 122 -2.02 -1.35 -13.76
CA HIS A 122 -2.33 -1.75 -15.15
C HIS A 122 -3.79 -2.17 -15.35
N ARG A 123 -4.54 -2.48 -14.30
CA ARG A 123 -5.99 -2.76 -14.37
C ARG A 123 -6.82 -1.48 -14.47
N VAL A 124 -6.25 -0.32 -14.14
CA VAL A 124 -6.90 1.00 -14.29
C VAL A 124 -6.98 1.37 -15.78
N ARG A 125 -7.89 0.72 -16.50
CA ARG A 125 -8.11 0.93 -17.94
C ARG A 125 -9.58 0.83 -18.29
N GLY A 126 -9.93 1.45 -19.41
CA GLY A 126 -11.28 1.42 -19.95
C GLY A 126 -12.21 2.35 -19.18
N LEU A 127 -13.44 1.90 -18.99
CA LEU A 127 -14.46 2.70 -18.34
C LEU A 127 -14.26 2.68 -16.81
N TYR A 128 -14.02 3.86 -16.29
CA TYR A 128 -13.91 4.13 -14.84
C TYR A 128 -15.16 4.91 -14.41
N VAL A 129 -16.02 4.28 -13.61
CA VAL A 129 -17.32 4.87 -13.23
C VAL A 129 -17.25 5.36 -11.79
N ILE A 130 -17.62 6.63 -11.60
CA ILE A 130 -17.75 7.23 -10.26
C ILE A 130 -19.23 7.13 -9.85
N ILE A 131 -19.47 6.47 -8.73
CA ILE A 131 -20.79 6.37 -8.10
C ILE A 131 -20.82 7.42 -6.99
N ASP A 132 -21.64 8.46 -7.22
CA ASP A 132 -21.78 9.59 -6.32
C ASP A 132 -23.26 9.77 -5.98
N PRO A 133 -23.68 9.44 -4.76
CA PRO A 133 -25.09 9.54 -4.33
C PRO A 133 -25.69 10.94 -4.52
N GLU A 134 -24.87 12.00 -4.46
CA GLU A 134 -25.33 13.38 -4.66
C GLU A 134 -25.93 13.61 -6.07
N VAL A 135 -25.41 12.89 -7.07
CA VAL A 135 -25.82 13.08 -8.49
C VAL A 135 -26.59 11.90 -9.08
N THR A 136 -26.86 10.87 -8.29
CA THR A 136 -27.59 9.67 -8.78
C THR A 136 -29.10 9.89 -8.89
N ASN A 137 -29.62 11.05 -8.48
CA ASN A 137 -31.05 11.36 -8.49
C ASN A 137 -31.92 10.30 -7.79
N GLY A 138 -31.46 9.83 -6.62
CA GLY A 138 -32.17 8.82 -5.80
C GLY A 138 -32.08 7.39 -6.31
N ARG A 139 -31.34 7.11 -7.37
CA ARG A 139 -31.09 5.73 -7.83
C ARG A 139 -30.20 5.00 -6.84
N ASP A 140 -30.46 3.71 -6.64
CA ASP A 140 -29.65 2.86 -5.78
C ASP A 140 -28.20 2.75 -6.32
N PRO A 141 -27.17 3.09 -5.51
CA PRO A 141 -25.78 2.95 -5.91
C PRO A 141 -25.36 1.53 -6.34
N LEU A 142 -25.95 0.48 -5.73
CA LEU A 142 -25.69 -0.91 -6.11
C LEU A 142 -26.25 -1.24 -7.50
N ASP A 143 -27.42 -0.73 -7.82
CA ASP A 143 -28.01 -0.95 -9.16
C ASP A 143 -27.23 -0.21 -10.24
N ILE A 144 -26.73 0.98 -9.94
CA ILE A 144 -25.80 1.71 -10.83
C ILE A 144 -24.51 0.92 -11.02
N ALA A 145 -23.94 0.39 -9.94
CA ALA A 145 -22.73 -0.43 -10.00
C ALA A 145 -22.92 -1.67 -10.88
N LYS A 146 -24.02 -2.42 -10.67
CA LYS A 146 -24.37 -3.58 -11.51
C LYS A 146 -24.51 -3.22 -12.97
N ALA A 147 -25.23 -2.14 -13.27
CA ALA A 147 -25.42 -1.67 -14.65
C ALA A 147 -24.08 -1.25 -15.29
N ALA A 148 -23.22 -0.55 -14.54
CA ALA A 148 -21.90 -0.16 -15.02
C ALA A 148 -21.01 -1.37 -15.33
N ILE A 149 -20.97 -2.36 -14.44
CA ILE A 149 -20.21 -3.61 -14.64
C ILE A 149 -20.74 -4.39 -15.84
N ASN A 150 -22.05 -4.52 -15.96
CA ASN A 150 -22.70 -5.17 -17.10
C ASN A 150 -22.41 -4.44 -18.43
N GLY A 151 -22.21 -3.11 -18.35
CA GLY A 151 -21.76 -2.28 -19.46
C GLY A 151 -20.26 -2.34 -19.74
N GLY A 152 -19.49 -3.16 -19.02
CA GLY A 152 -18.07 -3.39 -19.22
C GLY A 152 -17.16 -2.52 -18.37
N ALA A 153 -17.66 -1.78 -17.38
CA ALA A 153 -16.81 -1.07 -16.43
C ALA A 153 -15.97 -2.05 -15.62
N LYS A 154 -14.67 -1.79 -15.54
CA LYS A 154 -13.71 -2.57 -14.72
C LYS A 154 -13.26 -1.82 -13.46
N MET A 155 -13.56 -0.54 -13.37
CA MET A 155 -13.24 0.29 -12.22
C MET A 155 -14.48 1.03 -11.76
N LEU A 156 -14.80 0.91 -10.48
CA LEU A 156 -15.83 1.69 -9.81
C LEU A 156 -15.18 2.54 -8.72
N GLN A 157 -15.61 3.79 -8.57
CA GLN A 157 -15.21 4.63 -7.45
C GLN A 157 -16.45 5.00 -6.64
N LEU A 158 -16.47 4.69 -5.36
CA LEU A 158 -17.46 5.21 -4.42
C LEU A 158 -16.99 6.58 -3.94
N ARG A 159 -17.73 7.63 -4.35
CA ARG A 159 -17.54 9.00 -3.91
C ARG A 159 -18.79 9.47 -3.19
N ASP A 160 -18.76 9.48 -1.89
CA ASP A 160 -19.86 9.96 -1.05
C ASP A 160 -19.37 11.11 -0.18
N LYS A 161 -19.93 12.28 -0.41
CA LYS A 161 -19.60 13.53 0.30
C LYS A 161 -20.71 13.97 1.27
N LEU A 162 -21.81 13.20 1.31
CA LEU A 162 -23.01 13.56 2.07
C LEU A 162 -23.09 12.86 3.42
N ARG A 163 -22.59 11.63 3.50
CA ARG A 163 -22.75 10.75 4.66
C ARG A 163 -21.46 10.61 5.45
N ASP A 164 -21.59 10.30 6.72
CA ASP A 164 -20.45 9.93 7.56
C ASP A 164 -19.91 8.54 7.22
N LYS A 165 -18.65 8.28 7.53
CA LYS A 165 -17.96 7.02 7.18
C LYS A 165 -18.68 5.77 7.68
N GLY A 166 -19.29 5.83 8.88
CA GLY A 166 -20.05 4.71 9.43
C GLY A 166 -21.31 4.39 8.59
N GLU A 167 -21.91 5.40 7.97
CA GLU A 167 -23.07 5.25 7.09
C GLU A 167 -22.66 4.79 5.68
N ILE A 168 -21.46 5.16 5.23
CA ILE A 168 -20.90 4.74 3.94
C ILE A 168 -20.43 3.28 3.98
N LEU A 169 -19.91 2.81 5.13
CA LEU A 169 -19.27 1.51 5.29
C LEU A 169 -20.13 0.31 4.78
N PRO A 170 -21.41 0.19 5.12
CA PRO A 170 -22.23 -0.91 4.63
C PRO A 170 -22.32 -0.94 3.10
N LEU A 171 -22.53 0.21 2.45
CA LEU A 171 -22.55 0.32 1.00
C LEU A 171 -21.19 -0.04 0.38
N ALA A 172 -20.11 0.45 0.96
CA ALA A 172 -18.76 0.16 0.49
C ALA A 172 -18.43 -1.35 0.55
N ILE A 173 -18.87 -2.05 1.60
CA ILE A 173 -18.73 -3.51 1.74
C ILE A 173 -19.52 -4.23 0.62
N GLU A 174 -20.76 -3.85 0.37
CA GLU A 174 -21.58 -4.48 -0.68
C GLU A 174 -21.02 -4.22 -2.09
N LEU A 175 -20.55 -3.00 -2.36
CA LEU A 175 -19.85 -2.68 -3.61
C LEU A 175 -18.57 -3.49 -3.79
N GLN A 176 -17.79 -3.69 -2.72
CA GLN A 176 -16.58 -4.51 -2.75
C GLN A 176 -16.90 -5.97 -3.07
N LYS A 177 -17.93 -6.54 -2.43
CA LYS A 177 -18.40 -7.91 -2.74
C LYS A 177 -18.81 -8.03 -4.21
N LEU A 178 -19.56 -7.07 -4.71
CA LEU A 178 -20.01 -7.03 -6.11
C LEU A 178 -18.82 -6.96 -7.07
N CYS A 179 -17.85 -6.10 -6.80
CA CYS A 179 -16.65 -5.95 -7.61
C CYS A 179 -15.84 -7.24 -7.65
N LEU A 180 -15.59 -7.87 -6.50
CA LEU A 180 -14.86 -9.14 -6.42
C LEU A 180 -15.55 -10.26 -7.21
N ALA A 181 -16.89 -10.34 -7.14
CA ALA A 181 -17.67 -11.34 -7.87
C ALA A 181 -17.69 -11.11 -9.39
N SER A 182 -17.33 -9.90 -9.86
CA SER A 182 -17.47 -9.47 -11.25
C SER A 182 -16.13 -9.16 -11.94
N ASP A 183 -14.99 -9.52 -11.34
CA ASP A 183 -13.65 -9.13 -11.81
C ASP A 183 -13.54 -7.62 -12.12
N ALA A 184 -14.10 -6.81 -11.21
CA ALA A 184 -13.98 -5.35 -11.21
C ALA A 184 -13.26 -4.88 -9.95
N ASP A 185 -12.72 -3.67 -9.97
CA ASP A 185 -11.98 -3.09 -8.88
C ASP A 185 -12.76 -1.92 -8.25
N LEU A 186 -12.87 -1.91 -6.91
CA LEU A 186 -13.45 -0.80 -6.16
C LEU A 186 -12.36 0.15 -5.69
N ILE A 187 -12.57 1.43 -5.92
CA ILE A 187 -11.78 2.54 -5.37
C ILE A 187 -12.66 3.32 -4.39
N ILE A 188 -12.12 3.63 -3.22
CA ILE A 188 -12.77 4.54 -2.27
C ILE A 188 -12.23 5.94 -2.48
N ASN A 189 -13.10 6.95 -2.45
CA ASN A 189 -12.69 8.33 -2.58
C ASN A 189 -12.35 8.92 -1.20
N ASP A 190 -11.24 9.65 -1.06
CA ASP A 190 -10.74 10.44 0.08
C ASP A 190 -10.42 9.66 1.38
N HIS A 191 -11.17 8.64 1.72
CA HIS A 191 -11.13 7.96 3.02
C HIS A 191 -10.20 6.74 3.03
N ALA A 192 -8.93 6.95 3.39
CA ALA A 192 -7.91 5.90 3.45
C ALA A 192 -8.25 4.79 4.48
N ASP A 193 -8.81 5.17 5.61
CA ASP A 193 -9.28 4.26 6.65
C ASP A 193 -10.43 3.37 6.18
N LEU A 194 -11.40 3.93 5.45
CA LEU A 194 -12.49 3.18 4.85
C LEU A 194 -11.99 2.23 3.76
N ALA A 195 -11.06 2.71 2.90
CA ALA A 195 -10.43 1.88 1.87
C ALA A 195 -9.69 0.68 2.47
N ALA A 196 -8.97 0.89 3.58
CA ALA A 196 -8.28 -0.18 4.31
C ALA A 196 -9.27 -1.16 4.97
N ALA A 197 -10.30 -0.65 5.65
CA ALA A 197 -11.30 -1.46 6.35
C ALA A 197 -12.11 -2.35 5.40
N VAL A 198 -12.46 -1.84 4.21
CA VAL A 198 -13.22 -2.57 3.19
C VAL A 198 -12.32 -3.52 2.38
N GLY A 199 -11.02 -3.30 2.38
CA GLY A 199 -10.08 -4.04 1.53
C GLY A 199 -10.31 -3.76 0.04
N SER A 200 -10.65 -2.50 -0.32
CA SER A 200 -10.83 -2.08 -1.71
C SER A 200 -9.55 -2.22 -2.52
N ALA A 201 -9.64 -2.19 -3.85
CA ALA A 201 -8.48 -2.21 -4.73
C ALA A 201 -7.57 -0.97 -4.52
N GLY A 202 -8.14 0.14 -4.06
CA GLY A 202 -7.37 1.34 -3.77
C GLY A 202 -8.17 2.52 -3.26
N LEU A 203 -7.48 3.63 -3.21
CA LEU A 203 -7.94 4.94 -2.76
C LEU A 203 -7.77 5.96 -3.89
N HIS A 204 -8.65 6.93 -3.97
CA HIS A 204 -8.48 8.12 -4.80
C HIS A 204 -8.52 9.38 -3.94
N VAL A 205 -7.53 10.25 -4.10
CA VAL A 205 -7.40 11.50 -3.32
C VAL A 205 -7.30 12.71 -4.24
N GLY A 206 -7.77 13.85 -3.77
CA GLY A 206 -7.57 15.15 -4.38
C GLY A 206 -6.30 15.86 -3.86
N GLN A 207 -6.16 17.13 -4.21
CA GLN A 207 -4.98 17.93 -3.84
C GLN A 207 -4.97 18.35 -2.36
N THR A 208 -6.15 18.41 -1.72
CA THR A 208 -6.34 18.86 -0.34
C THR A 208 -6.61 17.72 0.64
N ASP A 209 -6.71 16.48 0.14
CA ASP A 209 -6.95 15.30 0.96
C ASP A 209 -5.64 14.80 1.60
N LEU A 210 -5.73 13.65 2.28
CA LEU A 210 -4.57 13.05 2.93
C LEU A 210 -3.42 12.85 1.92
N PRO A 211 -2.20 13.36 2.19
CA PRO A 211 -1.08 13.20 1.27
C PRO A 211 -0.75 11.73 0.99
N VAL A 212 -0.22 11.43 -0.20
CA VAL A 212 0.03 10.06 -0.68
C VAL A 212 0.85 9.23 0.31
N ALA A 213 1.89 9.82 0.92
CA ALA A 213 2.75 9.11 1.86
C ALA A 213 1.99 8.67 3.14
N GLN A 214 1.14 9.55 3.69
CA GLN A 214 0.32 9.26 4.87
C GLN A 214 -0.81 8.27 4.53
N ALA A 215 -1.45 8.42 3.37
CA ALA A 215 -2.41 7.44 2.88
C ALA A 215 -1.76 6.05 2.72
N ARG A 216 -0.53 6.00 2.22
CA ARG A 216 0.24 4.76 2.05
C ARG A 216 0.52 4.04 3.38
N SER A 217 0.68 4.77 4.48
CA SER A 217 0.89 4.17 5.80
C SER A 217 -0.35 3.47 6.37
N VAL A 218 -1.54 3.88 5.92
CA VAL A 218 -2.85 3.29 6.33
C VAL A 218 -3.22 2.09 5.45
N LEU A 219 -2.92 2.17 4.15
CA LEU A 219 -3.30 1.19 3.16
C LEU A 219 -2.41 -0.06 3.18
N SER A 220 -2.95 -1.19 2.74
CA SER A 220 -2.15 -2.38 2.46
C SER A 220 -1.18 -2.13 1.31
N SER A 221 -0.09 -2.92 1.25
CA SER A 221 0.93 -2.80 0.20
C SER A 221 0.40 -3.05 -1.22
N ARG A 222 -0.80 -3.63 -1.38
CA ARG A 222 -1.44 -3.93 -2.66
C ARG A 222 -2.37 -2.83 -3.15
N GLN A 223 -2.92 -2.02 -2.23
CA GLN A 223 -3.90 -1.00 -2.58
C GLN A 223 -3.23 0.14 -3.35
N VAL A 224 -3.78 0.48 -4.52
CA VAL A 224 -3.29 1.58 -5.33
C VAL A 224 -3.80 2.93 -4.80
N ILE A 225 -3.03 3.99 -5.04
CA ILE A 225 -3.47 5.36 -4.79
C ILE A 225 -3.54 6.11 -6.11
N GLY A 226 -4.75 6.60 -6.43
CA GLY A 226 -4.96 7.56 -7.50
C GLY A 226 -4.96 8.98 -6.98
N ARG A 227 -4.50 9.94 -7.78
CA ARG A 227 -4.55 11.36 -7.41
C ARG A 227 -5.13 12.21 -8.53
N SER A 228 -6.05 13.13 -8.16
CA SER A 228 -6.61 14.13 -9.07
C SER A 228 -5.60 15.23 -9.35
N ASN A 229 -5.44 15.62 -10.62
CA ASN A 229 -4.55 16.67 -11.06
C ASN A 229 -5.26 17.59 -12.06
N HIS A 230 -4.95 18.88 -12.01
CA HIS A 230 -5.54 19.92 -12.86
C HIS A 230 -4.47 20.64 -13.68
N GLU A 231 -3.21 20.62 -13.24
CA GLU A 231 -2.08 21.25 -13.89
C GLU A 231 -0.97 20.21 -14.17
N MET A 232 -0.10 20.51 -15.14
CA MET A 232 1.01 19.61 -15.53
C MET A 232 2.00 19.40 -14.39
N GLU A 233 2.26 20.47 -13.63
CA GLU A 233 3.12 20.45 -12.45
C GLU A 233 2.57 19.52 -11.37
N GLU A 234 1.24 19.48 -11.18
CA GLU A 234 0.58 18.59 -10.24
C GLU A 234 0.73 17.11 -10.65
N LEU A 235 0.75 16.80 -11.96
CA LEU A 235 1.01 15.44 -12.45
C LEU A 235 2.42 14.98 -12.05
N THR A 236 3.43 15.82 -12.32
CA THR A 236 4.82 15.53 -11.96
C THR A 236 4.98 15.32 -10.45
N GLN A 237 4.43 16.24 -9.65
CA GLN A 237 4.44 16.13 -8.19
C GLN A 237 3.74 14.86 -7.70
N SER A 238 2.59 14.52 -8.27
CA SER A 238 1.85 13.30 -7.89
C SER A 238 2.63 12.03 -8.20
N GLN A 239 3.36 12.01 -9.30
CA GLN A 239 4.25 10.91 -9.67
C GLN A 239 5.43 10.80 -8.69
N GLU A 240 6.07 11.91 -8.36
CA GLU A 240 7.18 11.98 -7.39
C GLU A 240 6.72 11.55 -5.99
N MET A 241 5.49 11.90 -5.59
CA MET A 241 4.88 11.45 -4.34
C MET A 241 4.53 9.96 -4.31
N GLY A 242 4.67 9.24 -5.44
CA GLY A 242 4.41 7.80 -5.52
C GLY A 242 2.94 7.43 -5.68
N ALA A 243 2.11 8.28 -6.29
CA ALA A 243 0.78 7.91 -6.75
C ALA A 243 0.89 6.82 -7.84
N ASP A 244 0.04 5.80 -7.76
CA ASP A 244 0.08 4.66 -8.67
C ASP A 244 -0.68 4.93 -9.97
N HIS A 245 -1.65 5.85 -9.97
CA HIS A 245 -2.28 6.37 -11.19
C HIS A 245 -2.65 7.86 -11.02
N LEU A 246 -2.66 8.56 -12.14
CA LEU A 246 -2.88 9.99 -12.18
C LEU A 246 -4.18 10.29 -12.94
N ALA A 247 -5.11 10.99 -12.30
CA ALA A 247 -6.31 11.50 -12.96
C ALA A 247 -6.07 12.96 -13.37
N PHE A 248 -6.32 13.28 -14.62
CA PHE A 248 -6.20 14.63 -15.16
C PHE A 248 -7.54 15.15 -15.65
N GLY A 249 -7.98 16.30 -15.16
CA GLY A 249 -9.29 16.87 -15.52
C GLY A 249 -9.71 18.06 -14.68
N ALA A 250 -10.96 18.55 -14.85
CA ALA A 250 -12.01 17.99 -15.70
C ALA A 250 -11.75 18.31 -17.18
N ILE A 251 -11.95 17.34 -18.07
CA ILE A 251 -11.72 17.55 -19.52
C ILE A 251 -12.87 18.32 -20.14
N TYR A 252 -14.09 18.07 -19.67
CA TYR A 252 -15.31 18.75 -20.08
C TYR A 252 -15.93 19.53 -18.91
N ALA A 253 -16.82 20.45 -19.20
CA ALA A 253 -17.55 21.18 -18.15
C ALA A 253 -18.33 20.19 -17.27
N THR A 254 -18.28 20.40 -15.94
CA THR A 254 -18.93 19.55 -14.95
C THR A 254 -19.59 20.39 -13.87
N GLY A 255 -20.76 19.96 -13.40
CA GLY A 255 -21.45 20.53 -12.26
C GLY A 255 -21.22 19.76 -10.94
N THR A 256 -20.57 18.58 -11.00
CA THR A 256 -20.44 17.69 -9.84
C THR A 256 -19.26 17.97 -8.93
N LYS A 257 -18.24 18.63 -9.44
CA LYS A 257 -17.16 19.21 -8.65
C LYS A 257 -17.18 20.70 -8.86
N GLY A 258 -17.49 21.48 -7.83
CA GLY A 258 -17.47 22.93 -7.84
C GLY A 258 -16.04 23.47 -8.00
N VAL A 259 -15.38 23.14 -9.10
CA VAL A 259 -13.92 23.35 -9.26
C VAL A 259 -13.57 24.80 -9.57
N GLY A 260 -14.56 25.67 -9.91
CA GLY A 260 -14.31 27.08 -10.23
C GLY A 260 -13.30 27.32 -11.35
N ARG A 261 -12.89 26.26 -12.08
CA ARG A 261 -11.88 26.27 -13.13
C ARG A 261 -12.49 25.87 -14.48
N PRO A 262 -12.02 26.42 -15.58
CA PRO A 262 -12.44 25.99 -16.91
C PRO A 262 -12.01 24.54 -17.18
N PRO A 263 -12.74 23.80 -18.04
CA PRO A 263 -12.35 22.45 -18.44
C PRO A 263 -11.01 22.46 -19.19
N GLN A 264 -10.21 21.41 -19.00
CA GLN A 264 -8.88 21.27 -19.59
C GLN A 264 -8.91 21.03 -21.12
N GLY A 265 -9.96 20.42 -21.59
CA GLY A 265 -10.07 20.03 -22.99
C GLY A 265 -9.21 18.83 -23.39
N PRO A 266 -9.54 18.19 -24.55
CA PRO A 266 -8.81 17.02 -25.03
C PRO A 266 -7.34 17.28 -25.37
N ASP A 267 -6.99 18.50 -25.79
CA ASP A 267 -5.63 18.83 -26.22
C ASP A 267 -4.65 18.86 -25.03
N ARG A 268 -5.07 19.42 -23.88
CA ARG A 268 -4.25 19.34 -22.65
C ARG A 268 -4.12 17.89 -22.14
N LEU A 269 -5.15 17.06 -22.31
CA LEU A 269 -5.06 15.64 -21.97
C LEU A 269 -4.02 14.91 -22.85
N ARG A 270 -3.90 15.27 -24.14
CA ARG A 270 -2.86 14.69 -25.01
C ARG A 270 -1.46 15.06 -24.56
N LEU A 271 -1.27 16.26 -24.05
CA LEU A 271 0.01 16.70 -23.50
C LEU A 271 0.35 16.03 -22.15
N ALA A 272 -0.67 15.66 -21.37
CA ALA A 272 -0.52 15.00 -20.08
C ALA A 272 -0.19 13.50 -20.19
N LYS A 273 -0.35 12.91 -21.36
CA LYS A 273 -0.10 11.48 -21.64
C LYS A 273 1.35 11.20 -22.04
#